data_aa92ec92ae4c1138d41b35b1bafea4ea
#
_entry.id   aa92ec92ae4c1138d41b35b1bafea4ea
#
_cell.length_a   1.000
_cell.length_b   1.000
_cell.length_c   1.000
_cell.angle_alpha   90.00
_cell.angle_beta   90.00
_cell.angle_gamma   90.00
#
_symmetry.space_group_name_H-M   'P 1'
#
loop_
_entity.id
_entity.type
_entity.pdbx_description
1 polymer ?
#
loop_
_entity_poly.entity_id
_entity_poly.type
_entity_poly.pdbx_seq_one_letter_code
_entity_poly.pdbx_strand_id
1 'polypeptide(L)'
;MHRLLSRALDGSGPALLPVPDGTPEPRVRALLSALRPASLRTPEGVTQVPGGVPAGPDAALVVTTSGSTGEPKGVELSASALRASARASVARIGAVPGDRWLCVLPAGHISGIQVMIRALVTGGEVVHAPFDTATVAELARDLRPHVSLVPTQLRRLLAAGVDLSQFGTVLLGGAAAEPPLLEAARAAGGRVVTTYGMSETCGGCVYDGVPLDGVEVRVDGEGARPGEPGRIVLGGPTLLTGYRTPPGAGSDGWARDGGGAGLVRDADGRPWLRTNDLGALDGRGRLRVLGRMDEVVNTGGHKVVPGQVNAILAARPEVAESVVVGRPDPEWGQRVSAVVVPADPGNPPTLEDLRGWVRERLPSYAAPRELDLRTALPMLASGKPDLVALRRPAD
;
A
#
# COMPACT_ATOMS: atom_id res chain seq x y z
N MET A 1 17.94 -8.61 -11.22
CA MET A 1 16.79 -8.97 -10.34
C MET A 1 15.93 -10.07 -10.94
N HIS A 2 15.38 -9.95 -12.15
CA HIS A 2 14.42 -10.89 -12.75
C HIS A 2 14.89 -12.36 -12.75
N ARG A 3 16.13 -12.66 -13.19
CA ARG A 3 16.70 -14.02 -13.14
C ARG A 3 16.82 -14.60 -11.73
N LEU A 4 17.19 -13.76 -10.76
CA LEU A 4 17.30 -14.20 -9.36
C LEU A 4 15.92 -14.53 -8.80
N LEU A 5 14.93 -13.68 -9.09
CA LEU A 5 13.54 -13.89 -8.68
C LEU A 5 12.96 -15.17 -9.30
N SER A 6 13.18 -15.42 -10.59
CA SER A 6 12.78 -16.68 -11.24
C SER A 6 13.34 -17.90 -10.49
N ARG A 7 14.64 -17.89 -10.18
CA ARG A 7 15.30 -18.98 -9.45
C ARG A 7 14.83 -19.15 -8.01
N ALA A 8 14.51 -18.04 -7.32
CA ALA A 8 13.92 -18.12 -5.98
C ALA A 8 12.51 -18.72 -6.02
N LEU A 9 11.73 -18.35 -7.04
CA LEU A 9 10.38 -18.86 -7.22
C LEU A 9 10.35 -20.37 -7.60
N ASP A 10 11.27 -20.85 -8.44
CA ASP A 10 11.31 -22.26 -8.85
C ASP A 10 12.11 -23.18 -7.89
N GLY A 11 12.67 -22.61 -6.82
CA GLY A 11 13.42 -23.34 -5.80
C GLY A 11 14.87 -23.65 -6.18
N SER A 12 15.36 -23.21 -7.35
CA SER A 12 16.76 -23.41 -7.80
C SER A 12 17.72 -22.36 -7.27
N GLY A 13 17.22 -21.36 -6.54
CA GLY A 13 18.01 -20.28 -5.93
C GLY A 13 17.60 -20.00 -4.49
N PRO A 14 18.40 -19.17 -3.77
CA PRO A 14 18.09 -18.79 -2.42
C PRO A 14 16.90 -17.83 -2.36
N ALA A 15 16.27 -17.72 -1.18
CA ALA A 15 15.34 -16.64 -0.89
C ALA A 15 16.04 -15.28 -1.04
N LEU A 16 15.34 -14.31 -1.58
CA LEU A 16 15.86 -12.97 -1.83
C LEU A 16 15.41 -11.97 -0.76
N LEU A 17 16.30 -11.09 -0.36
CA LEU A 17 16.01 -9.88 0.43
C LEU A 17 16.45 -8.67 -0.40
N PRO A 18 15.58 -8.12 -1.27
CA PRO A 18 15.94 -6.99 -2.10
C PRO A 18 16.11 -5.72 -1.27
N VAL A 19 17.20 -5.01 -1.50
CA VAL A 19 17.45 -3.69 -0.94
C VAL A 19 17.35 -2.70 -2.11
N PRO A 20 16.52 -1.64 -2.01
CA PRO A 20 16.42 -0.63 -3.08
C PRO A 20 17.77 0.06 -3.35
N ASP A 21 18.04 0.34 -4.62
CA ASP A 21 19.21 1.14 -5.01
C ASP A 21 19.15 2.51 -4.34
N GLY A 22 20.31 3.02 -3.95
CA GLY A 22 20.42 4.30 -3.25
C GLY A 22 19.98 4.26 -1.78
N THR A 23 19.70 3.09 -1.21
CA THR A 23 19.45 2.98 0.24
C THR A 23 20.70 3.42 1.01
N PRO A 24 20.61 4.41 1.93
CA PRO A 24 21.75 4.89 2.69
C PRO A 24 22.43 3.79 3.47
N GLU A 25 23.75 3.81 3.53
CA GLU A 25 24.57 2.77 4.18
C GLU A 25 24.16 2.49 5.64
N PRO A 26 23.84 3.49 6.50
CA PRO A 26 23.36 3.22 7.86
C PRO A 26 22.06 2.40 7.86
N ARG A 27 21.18 2.61 6.88
CA ARG A 27 19.93 1.84 6.72
C ARG A 27 20.22 0.42 6.25
N VAL A 28 21.18 0.23 5.32
CA VAL A 28 21.62 -1.11 4.89
C VAL A 28 22.19 -1.88 6.07
N ARG A 29 23.06 -1.27 6.88
CA ARG A 29 23.59 -1.89 8.09
C ARG A 29 22.52 -2.28 9.09
N ALA A 30 21.52 -1.41 9.30
CA ALA A 30 20.38 -1.70 10.17
C ALA A 30 19.58 -2.91 9.66
N LEU A 31 19.34 -3.01 8.34
CA LEU A 31 18.67 -4.14 7.71
C LEU A 31 19.46 -5.44 7.87
N LEU A 32 20.78 -5.41 7.64
CA LEU A 32 21.65 -6.58 7.78
C LEU A 32 21.69 -7.07 9.23
N SER A 33 21.77 -6.15 10.19
CA SER A 33 21.76 -6.48 11.61
C SER A 33 20.43 -7.07 12.07
N ALA A 34 19.31 -6.46 11.66
CA ALA A 34 17.97 -6.88 12.06
C ALA A 34 17.56 -8.21 11.42
N LEU A 35 17.83 -8.36 10.12
CA LEU A 35 17.31 -9.49 9.33
C LEU A 35 18.33 -10.60 9.09
N ARG A 36 19.60 -10.37 9.35
CA ARG A 36 20.69 -11.36 9.33
C ARG A 36 20.66 -12.27 8.10
N PRO A 37 20.75 -11.73 6.86
CA PRO A 37 20.81 -12.57 5.67
C PRO A 37 22.08 -13.42 5.68
N ALA A 38 22.03 -14.63 5.09
CA ALA A 38 23.19 -15.52 5.05
C ALA A 38 24.29 -15.02 4.10
N SER A 39 23.92 -14.28 3.06
CA SER A 39 24.87 -13.72 2.10
C SER A 39 24.39 -12.37 1.55
N LEU A 40 25.34 -11.55 1.15
CA LEU A 40 25.13 -10.28 0.45
C LEU A 40 25.62 -10.42 -0.98
N ARG A 41 24.77 -10.06 -1.95
CA ARG A 41 25.11 -9.99 -3.37
C ARG A 41 25.22 -8.52 -3.81
N THR A 42 26.36 -8.15 -4.33
CA THR A 42 26.64 -6.84 -4.95
C THR A 42 27.09 -7.05 -6.40
N PRO A 43 27.30 -5.99 -7.19
CA PRO A 43 27.90 -6.09 -8.53
C PRO A 43 29.26 -6.80 -8.52
N GLU A 44 30.04 -6.65 -7.43
CA GLU A 44 31.38 -7.23 -7.25
C GLU A 44 31.37 -8.73 -6.91
N GLY A 45 30.21 -9.25 -6.48
CA GLY A 45 30.10 -10.67 -6.18
C GLY A 45 29.14 -11.02 -5.04
N VAL A 46 29.40 -12.19 -4.43
CA VAL A 46 28.63 -12.71 -3.30
C VAL A 46 29.56 -12.89 -2.11
N THR A 47 29.21 -12.24 -1.00
CA THR A 47 29.94 -12.34 0.28
C THR A 47 29.06 -13.02 1.31
N GLN A 48 29.61 -13.95 2.07
CA GLN A 48 28.94 -14.56 3.22
C GLN A 48 28.85 -13.57 4.39
N VAL A 49 27.70 -13.55 5.06
CA VAL A 49 27.48 -12.69 6.23
C VAL A 49 27.62 -13.56 7.50
N PRO A 50 28.62 -13.30 8.34
CA PRO A 50 28.79 -14.06 9.59
C PRO A 50 27.56 -13.99 10.49
N GLY A 51 27.14 -15.14 11.02
CA GLY A 51 25.96 -15.22 11.87
C GLY A 51 24.63 -15.03 11.13
N GLY A 52 24.64 -15.16 9.81
CA GLY A 52 23.42 -15.16 9.01
C GLY A 52 22.48 -16.31 9.39
N VAL A 53 21.18 -16.05 9.29
CA VAL A 53 20.12 -17.03 9.61
C VAL A 53 19.40 -17.40 8.31
N PRO A 54 19.20 -18.69 8.01
CA PRO A 54 18.40 -19.10 6.86
C PRO A 54 16.99 -18.50 6.91
N ALA A 55 16.40 -18.25 5.75
CA ALA A 55 14.97 -17.98 5.63
C ALA A 55 14.16 -19.24 5.92
N GLY A 56 12.87 -19.12 6.20
CA GLY A 56 11.97 -20.26 6.30
C GLY A 56 12.06 -21.18 5.07
N PRO A 57 11.79 -22.47 5.21
CA PRO A 57 12.05 -23.47 4.16
C PRO A 57 11.30 -23.18 2.85
N ASP A 58 10.12 -22.56 2.94
CA ASP A 58 9.30 -22.22 1.77
C ASP A 58 9.47 -20.77 1.29
N ALA A 59 10.28 -19.97 2.00
CA ALA A 59 10.45 -18.58 1.67
C ALA A 59 11.24 -18.40 0.36
N ALA A 60 10.67 -17.68 -0.59
CA ALA A 60 11.34 -17.24 -1.82
C ALA A 60 11.74 -15.77 -1.77
N LEU A 61 11.06 -14.98 -0.93
CA LEU A 61 11.27 -13.55 -0.83
C LEU A 61 11.07 -13.08 0.62
N VAL A 62 11.91 -12.14 1.04
CA VAL A 62 11.74 -11.37 2.26
C VAL A 62 11.62 -9.90 1.88
N VAL A 63 10.48 -9.29 2.19
CA VAL A 63 10.24 -7.86 1.92
C VAL A 63 10.36 -7.08 3.21
N THR A 64 11.14 -6.00 3.19
CA THR A 64 11.29 -5.14 4.36
C THR A 64 10.11 -4.20 4.51
N THR A 65 9.59 -4.09 5.71
CA THR A 65 8.59 -3.10 6.09
C THR A 65 9.10 -2.27 7.28
N SER A 66 8.70 -0.99 7.34
CA SER A 66 8.90 -0.18 8.52
C SER A 66 7.87 -0.61 9.57
N GLY A 67 8.30 -1.34 10.60
CA GLY A 67 7.43 -1.65 11.72
C GLY A 67 6.94 -0.38 12.43
N SER A 68 5.82 -0.45 13.13
CA SER A 68 5.29 0.63 13.98
C SER A 68 6.28 1.07 15.08
N THR A 69 7.26 0.23 15.40
CA THR A 69 8.35 0.49 16.35
C THR A 69 9.56 1.16 15.73
N GLY A 70 9.56 1.44 14.41
CA GLY A 70 10.71 1.99 13.69
C GLY A 70 11.79 0.97 13.32
N GLU A 71 11.79 -0.22 13.91
CA GLU A 71 12.74 -1.28 13.56
C GLU A 71 12.32 -2.02 12.28
N PRO A 72 13.29 -2.39 11.41
CA PRO A 72 13.00 -3.14 10.21
C PRO A 72 12.44 -4.53 10.53
N LYS A 73 11.31 -4.88 9.91
CA LYS A 73 10.77 -6.24 9.89
C LYS A 73 10.86 -6.82 8.49
N GLY A 74 11.16 -8.10 8.38
CA GLY A 74 11.10 -8.86 7.13
C GLY A 74 9.81 -9.66 7.05
N VAL A 75 9.03 -9.44 5.99
CA VAL A 75 7.86 -10.26 5.66
C VAL A 75 8.34 -11.42 4.81
N GLU A 76 8.25 -12.66 5.29
CA GLU A 76 8.63 -13.85 4.54
C GLU A 76 7.47 -14.32 3.66
N LEU A 77 7.75 -14.48 2.38
CA LEU A 77 6.76 -14.85 1.36
C LEU A 77 7.20 -16.11 0.63
N SER A 78 6.33 -17.10 0.56
CA SER A 78 6.60 -18.35 -0.17
C SER A 78 6.46 -18.14 -1.68
N ALA A 79 7.14 -19.00 -2.44
CA ALA A 79 7.00 -19.04 -3.90
C ALA A 79 5.55 -19.32 -4.33
N SER A 80 4.84 -20.19 -3.60
CA SER A 80 3.43 -20.49 -3.84
C SER A 80 2.53 -19.28 -3.65
N ALA A 81 2.69 -18.54 -2.56
CA ALA A 81 1.90 -17.35 -2.27
C ALA A 81 2.14 -16.22 -3.30
N LEU A 82 3.40 -15.98 -3.65
CA LEU A 82 3.76 -15.00 -4.67
C LEU A 82 3.15 -15.32 -6.04
N ARG A 83 3.21 -16.61 -6.45
CA ARG A 83 2.60 -17.08 -7.71
C ARG A 83 1.08 -17.04 -7.65
N ALA A 84 0.46 -17.42 -6.53
CA ALA A 84 -1.00 -17.36 -6.35
C ALA A 84 -1.50 -15.92 -6.53
N SER A 85 -0.85 -14.95 -5.86
CA SER A 85 -1.16 -13.52 -6.01
C SER A 85 -1.01 -13.05 -7.46
N ALA A 86 0.10 -13.39 -8.13
CA ALA A 86 0.33 -12.96 -9.51
C ALA A 86 -0.69 -13.56 -10.47
N ARG A 87 -1.01 -14.87 -10.36
CA ARG A 87 -2.01 -15.54 -11.22
C ARG A 87 -3.40 -14.96 -11.04
N ALA A 88 -3.83 -14.77 -9.79
CA ALA A 88 -5.13 -14.18 -9.50
C ALA A 88 -5.22 -12.72 -10.00
N SER A 89 -4.13 -11.96 -9.89
CA SER A 89 -4.03 -10.60 -10.45
C SER A 89 -4.13 -10.60 -11.98
N VAL A 90 -3.34 -11.45 -12.65
CA VAL A 90 -3.34 -11.61 -14.12
C VAL A 90 -4.73 -11.99 -14.63
N ALA A 91 -5.38 -12.98 -14.00
CA ALA A 91 -6.74 -13.39 -14.36
C ALA A 91 -7.74 -12.25 -14.19
N ARG A 92 -7.69 -11.50 -13.07
CA ARG A 92 -8.60 -10.39 -12.78
C ARG A 92 -8.50 -9.24 -13.79
N ILE A 93 -7.30 -8.91 -14.26
CA ILE A 93 -7.14 -7.85 -15.26
C ILE A 93 -7.24 -8.35 -16.70
N GLY A 94 -7.37 -9.65 -16.90
CA GLY A 94 -7.44 -10.26 -18.23
C GLY A 94 -6.14 -10.14 -19.02
N ALA A 95 -4.98 -10.14 -18.34
CA ALA A 95 -3.69 -10.15 -19.01
C ALA A 95 -3.46 -11.51 -19.67
N VAL A 96 -2.85 -11.50 -20.85
CA VAL A 96 -2.63 -12.69 -21.68
C VAL A 96 -1.14 -13.03 -21.80
N PRO A 97 -0.80 -14.26 -22.23
CA PRO A 97 0.59 -14.63 -22.48
C PRO A 97 1.28 -13.67 -23.46
N GLY A 98 2.48 -13.21 -23.08
CA GLY A 98 3.27 -12.29 -23.90
C GLY A 98 2.99 -10.80 -23.64
N ASP A 99 2.02 -10.46 -22.81
CA ASP A 99 1.76 -9.06 -22.43
C ASP A 99 3.01 -8.40 -21.82
N ARG A 100 3.18 -7.11 -22.12
CA ARG A 100 4.30 -6.30 -21.62
C ARG A 100 3.95 -5.64 -20.30
N TRP A 101 4.96 -5.51 -19.45
CA TRP A 101 4.83 -4.97 -18.11
C TRP A 101 5.84 -3.83 -17.91
N LEU A 102 5.38 -2.67 -17.50
CA LEU A 102 6.23 -1.54 -17.16
C LEU A 102 6.37 -1.43 -15.63
N CYS A 103 7.62 -1.55 -15.16
CA CYS A 103 7.96 -1.42 -13.75
C CYS A 103 8.63 -0.07 -13.49
N VAL A 104 7.89 0.88 -12.94
CA VAL A 104 8.35 2.20 -12.49
C VAL A 104 8.37 2.32 -10.97
N LEU A 105 8.07 1.22 -10.28
CA LEU A 105 8.10 1.14 -8.81
C LEU A 105 9.38 0.45 -8.34
N PRO A 106 9.88 0.81 -7.13
CA PRO A 106 11.12 0.23 -6.63
C PRO A 106 11.06 -1.30 -6.53
N ALA A 107 12.06 -1.98 -7.09
CA ALA A 107 12.19 -3.44 -7.05
C ALA A 107 12.52 -4.00 -5.64
N GLY A 108 12.73 -3.16 -4.64
CA GLY A 108 12.85 -3.54 -3.23
C GLY A 108 11.52 -3.59 -2.49
N HIS A 109 10.42 -3.16 -3.11
CA HIS A 109 9.07 -3.20 -2.55
C HIS A 109 8.21 -4.22 -3.26
N ILE A 110 7.25 -4.80 -2.54
CA ILE A 110 6.35 -5.83 -3.09
C ILE A 110 5.62 -5.36 -4.35
N SER A 111 5.28 -4.07 -4.45
CA SER A 111 4.60 -3.50 -5.61
C SER A 111 5.41 -3.57 -6.90
N GLY A 112 6.71 -3.27 -6.85
CA GLY A 112 7.61 -3.43 -8.00
C GLY A 112 7.94 -4.89 -8.29
N ILE A 113 8.14 -5.69 -7.24
CA ILE A 113 8.43 -7.13 -7.35
C ILE A 113 7.26 -7.86 -8.03
N GLN A 114 6.03 -7.55 -7.68
CA GLN A 114 4.84 -8.17 -8.28
C GLN A 114 4.68 -7.86 -9.77
N VAL A 115 5.18 -6.72 -10.27
CA VAL A 115 5.22 -6.48 -11.72
C VAL A 115 6.09 -7.53 -12.41
N MET A 116 7.28 -7.82 -11.84
CA MET A 116 8.18 -8.85 -12.38
C MET A 116 7.58 -10.26 -12.29
N ILE A 117 6.89 -10.60 -11.17
CA ILE A 117 6.29 -11.92 -11.01
C ILE A 117 5.13 -12.11 -11.98
N ARG A 118 4.30 -11.09 -12.22
CA ARG A 118 3.23 -11.13 -13.25
C ARG A 118 3.82 -11.36 -14.64
N ALA A 119 4.91 -10.67 -15.00
CA ALA A 119 5.60 -10.90 -16.25
C ALA A 119 6.11 -12.35 -16.36
N LEU A 120 6.72 -12.90 -15.29
CA LEU A 120 7.15 -14.31 -15.25
C LEU A 120 5.98 -15.28 -15.42
N VAL A 121 4.84 -15.03 -14.80
CA VAL A 121 3.65 -15.91 -14.87
C VAL A 121 3.02 -15.85 -16.26
N THR A 122 3.01 -14.71 -16.93
CA THR A 122 2.47 -14.54 -18.29
C THR A 122 3.49 -14.90 -19.39
N GLY A 123 4.75 -15.17 -19.03
CA GLY A 123 5.82 -15.29 -20.02
C GLY A 123 6.07 -14.01 -20.80
N GLY A 124 5.64 -12.87 -20.24
CA GLY A 124 5.75 -11.55 -20.85
C GLY A 124 7.08 -10.87 -20.55
N GLU A 125 7.30 -9.75 -21.23
CA GLU A 125 8.47 -8.92 -21.03
C GLU A 125 8.23 -7.90 -19.93
N VAL A 126 9.25 -7.64 -19.08
CA VAL A 126 9.25 -6.54 -18.12
C VAL A 126 10.26 -5.48 -18.51
N VAL A 127 9.79 -4.25 -18.66
CA VAL A 127 10.62 -3.06 -18.90
C VAL A 127 10.74 -2.29 -17.60
N HIS A 128 11.98 -2.03 -17.17
CA HIS A 128 12.26 -1.21 -16.00
C HIS A 128 12.65 0.19 -16.43
N ALA A 129 11.99 1.20 -15.85
CA ALA A 129 12.35 2.59 -16.06
C ALA A 129 12.17 3.37 -14.73
N PRO A 130 12.96 4.43 -14.50
CA PRO A 130 12.63 5.39 -13.45
C PRO A 130 11.29 6.05 -13.79
N PHE A 131 10.56 6.50 -12.76
CA PHE A 131 9.33 7.24 -13.00
C PHE A 131 9.67 8.67 -13.48
N ASP A 132 9.54 8.87 -14.76
CA ASP A 132 9.54 10.16 -15.45
C ASP A 132 8.36 10.21 -16.40
N THR A 133 7.59 11.30 -16.43
CA THR A 133 6.33 11.37 -17.18
C THR A 133 6.51 11.24 -18.69
N ALA A 134 7.58 11.82 -19.25
CA ALA A 134 7.87 11.75 -20.68
C ALA A 134 8.29 10.34 -21.08
N THR A 135 9.23 9.75 -20.34
CA THR A 135 9.69 8.37 -20.56
C THR A 135 8.54 7.37 -20.43
N VAL A 136 7.67 7.52 -19.41
CA VAL A 136 6.53 6.63 -19.21
C VAL A 136 5.51 6.77 -20.35
N ALA A 137 5.25 7.99 -20.84
CA ALA A 137 4.34 8.23 -21.96
C ALA A 137 4.88 7.62 -23.27
N GLU A 138 6.19 7.73 -23.53
CA GLU A 138 6.84 7.10 -24.69
C GLU A 138 6.71 5.57 -24.64
N LEU A 139 7.11 4.97 -23.52
CA LEU A 139 6.99 3.52 -23.31
C LEU A 139 5.54 3.01 -23.37
N ALA A 140 4.58 3.80 -22.91
CA ALA A 140 3.16 3.45 -23.01
C ALA A 140 2.70 3.37 -24.45
N ARG A 141 3.08 4.38 -25.27
CA ARG A 141 2.74 4.44 -26.70
C ARG A 141 3.34 3.28 -27.48
N ASP A 142 4.60 2.96 -27.22
CA ASP A 142 5.36 1.98 -28.00
C ASP A 142 5.02 0.53 -27.62
N LEU A 143 4.69 0.30 -26.33
CA LEU A 143 4.58 -1.05 -25.77
C LEU A 143 3.17 -1.44 -25.34
N ARG A 144 2.29 -0.47 -25.06
CA ARG A 144 0.96 -0.67 -24.45
C ARG A 144 1.00 -1.58 -23.22
N PRO A 145 1.89 -1.30 -22.25
CA PRO A 145 2.15 -2.23 -21.15
C PRO A 145 1.06 -2.15 -20.09
N HIS A 146 0.94 -3.20 -19.28
CA HIS A 146 0.35 -3.08 -17.95
C HIS A 146 1.34 -2.35 -17.03
N VAL A 147 0.84 -1.46 -16.17
CA VAL A 147 1.68 -0.68 -15.23
C VAL A 147 1.05 -0.69 -13.84
N SER A 148 1.92 -0.65 -12.81
CA SER A 148 1.48 -0.40 -11.43
C SER A 148 1.95 0.99 -11.01
N LEU A 149 1.02 1.80 -10.49
CA LEU A 149 1.27 3.19 -10.08
C LEU A 149 0.76 3.43 -8.66
N VAL A 150 1.32 4.47 -8.03
CA VAL A 150 0.73 5.10 -6.86
C VAL A 150 -0.06 6.35 -7.27
N PRO A 151 -1.01 6.86 -6.44
CA PRO A 151 -1.86 8.00 -6.83
C PRO A 151 -1.08 9.24 -7.26
N THR A 152 0.03 9.54 -6.61
CA THR A 152 0.89 10.69 -6.96
C THR A 152 1.51 10.57 -8.36
N GLN A 153 1.89 9.35 -8.77
CA GLN A 153 2.39 9.11 -10.12
C GLN A 153 1.28 9.26 -11.16
N LEU A 154 0.09 8.74 -10.89
CA LEU A 154 -1.07 8.90 -11.76
C LEU A 154 -1.45 10.37 -11.95
N ARG A 155 -1.48 11.18 -10.86
CA ARG A 155 -1.70 12.62 -10.95
C ARG A 155 -0.69 13.31 -11.87
N ARG A 156 0.59 12.95 -11.76
CA ARG A 156 1.64 13.54 -12.61
C ARG A 156 1.46 13.20 -14.08
N LEU A 157 1.05 11.97 -14.41
CA LEU A 157 0.73 11.58 -15.79
C LEU A 157 -0.45 12.37 -16.33
N LEU A 158 -1.53 12.52 -15.55
CA LEU A 158 -2.69 13.31 -15.93
C LEU A 158 -2.35 14.79 -16.11
N ALA A 159 -1.59 15.37 -15.20
CA ALA A 159 -1.14 16.77 -15.29
C ALA A 159 -0.25 17.02 -16.52
N ALA A 160 0.50 16.00 -16.95
CA ALA A 160 1.31 16.05 -18.18
C ALA A 160 0.49 15.74 -19.45
N GLY A 161 -0.83 15.53 -19.35
CA GLY A 161 -1.71 15.24 -20.48
C GLY A 161 -1.46 13.89 -21.15
N VAL A 162 -0.93 12.91 -20.39
CA VAL A 162 -0.66 11.58 -20.94
C VAL A 162 -1.96 10.85 -21.25
N ASP A 163 -2.08 10.33 -22.46
CA ASP A 163 -3.18 9.48 -22.89
C ASP A 163 -3.09 8.10 -22.24
N LEU A 164 -3.94 7.87 -21.24
CA LEU A 164 -3.93 6.62 -20.47
C LEU A 164 -4.52 5.41 -21.24
N SER A 165 -5.13 5.62 -22.41
CA SER A 165 -5.59 4.52 -23.29
C SER A 165 -4.43 3.73 -23.89
N GLN A 166 -3.23 4.29 -23.84
CA GLN A 166 -2.00 3.66 -24.31
C GLN A 166 -1.47 2.59 -23.35
N PHE A 167 -2.03 2.46 -22.14
CA PHE A 167 -1.72 1.36 -21.24
C PHE A 167 -2.72 0.20 -21.41
N GLY A 168 -2.26 -1.03 -21.24
CA GLY A 168 -3.13 -2.20 -21.16
C GLY A 168 -4.04 -2.12 -19.92
N THR A 169 -3.45 -1.92 -18.76
CA THR A 169 -4.16 -1.68 -17.48
C THR A 169 -3.26 -0.89 -16.54
N VAL A 170 -3.83 0.06 -15.83
CA VAL A 170 -3.19 0.80 -14.74
C VAL A 170 -3.67 0.20 -13.41
N LEU A 171 -2.79 -0.53 -12.70
CA LEU A 171 -3.04 -1.00 -11.34
C LEU A 171 -2.67 0.10 -10.36
N LEU A 172 -3.65 0.66 -9.67
CA LEU A 172 -3.47 1.79 -8.77
C LEU A 172 -3.55 1.33 -7.31
N GLY A 173 -2.45 1.52 -6.56
CA GLY A 173 -2.40 1.06 -5.17
C GLY A 173 -1.41 1.82 -4.31
N GLY A 174 -1.12 1.29 -3.13
CA GLY A 174 -0.18 1.86 -2.18
C GLY A 174 -0.73 2.97 -1.29
N ALA A 175 -1.79 3.67 -1.72
CA ALA A 175 -2.55 4.63 -0.94
C ALA A 175 -4.00 4.67 -1.46
N ALA A 176 -4.89 5.32 -0.70
CA ALA A 176 -6.26 5.57 -1.17
C ALA A 176 -6.22 6.48 -2.41
N ALA A 177 -7.06 6.16 -3.39
CA ALA A 177 -7.27 6.99 -4.56
C ALA A 177 -8.62 7.69 -4.43
N GLU A 178 -8.62 9.01 -4.50
CA GLU A 178 -9.83 9.80 -4.40
C GLU A 178 -10.69 9.65 -5.68
N PRO A 179 -12.03 9.69 -5.54
CA PRO A 179 -12.93 9.56 -6.69
C PRO A 179 -12.62 10.51 -7.86
N PRO A 180 -12.32 11.81 -7.67
CA PRO A 180 -11.99 12.71 -8.76
C PRO A 180 -10.75 12.27 -9.57
N LEU A 181 -9.72 11.71 -8.90
CA LEU A 181 -8.54 11.17 -9.59
C LEU A 181 -8.92 9.99 -10.49
N LEU A 182 -9.78 9.10 -10.00
CA LEU A 182 -10.23 7.94 -10.76
C LEU A 182 -11.12 8.35 -11.95
N GLU A 183 -11.94 9.35 -11.78
CA GLU A 183 -12.80 9.92 -12.85
C GLU A 183 -11.93 10.58 -13.93
N ALA A 184 -10.98 11.43 -13.54
CA ALA A 184 -10.02 12.05 -14.46
C ALA A 184 -9.21 11.00 -15.24
N ALA A 185 -8.77 9.95 -14.59
CA ALA A 185 -7.99 8.88 -15.21
C ALA A 185 -8.84 8.07 -16.23
N ARG A 186 -10.12 7.83 -15.93
CA ARG A 186 -11.05 7.19 -16.87
C ARG A 186 -11.37 8.12 -18.04
N ALA A 187 -11.59 9.41 -17.79
CA ALA A 187 -11.79 10.41 -18.84
C ALA A 187 -10.57 10.52 -19.79
N ALA A 188 -9.35 10.30 -19.27
CA ALA A 188 -8.12 10.18 -20.07
C ALA A 188 -7.95 8.82 -20.76
N GLY A 189 -9.02 8.01 -20.86
CA GLY A 189 -9.02 6.70 -21.53
C GLY A 189 -8.43 5.54 -20.73
N GLY A 190 -8.05 5.75 -19.46
CA GLY A 190 -7.36 4.75 -18.67
C GLY A 190 -8.27 3.63 -18.17
N ARG A 191 -7.83 2.38 -18.39
CA ARG A 191 -8.39 1.21 -17.70
C ARG A 191 -7.72 1.10 -16.31
N VAL A 192 -8.25 1.86 -15.35
CA VAL A 192 -7.71 1.92 -13.98
C VAL A 192 -8.42 0.91 -13.09
N VAL A 193 -7.64 0.10 -12.40
CA VAL A 193 -8.09 -0.89 -11.40
C VAL A 193 -7.46 -0.53 -10.06
N THR A 194 -8.26 -0.21 -9.06
CA THR A 194 -7.79 0.08 -7.70
C THR A 194 -7.41 -1.19 -6.98
N THR A 195 -6.33 -1.16 -6.18
CA THR A 195 -5.86 -2.34 -5.46
C THR A 195 -5.65 -2.05 -3.98
N TYR A 196 -6.14 -2.94 -3.12
CA TYR A 196 -5.83 -2.96 -1.70
C TYR A 196 -5.05 -4.23 -1.35
N GLY A 197 -4.04 -4.07 -0.54
CA GLY A 197 -3.17 -5.12 -0.04
C GLY A 197 -1.88 -4.56 0.53
N MET A 198 -1.00 -5.43 0.97
CA MET A 198 0.23 -5.09 1.67
C MET A 198 1.32 -6.11 1.39
N SER A 199 2.52 -5.94 1.96
CA SER A 199 3.59 -6.93 1.80
C SER A 199 3.17 -8.31 2.28
N GLU A 200 2.43 -8.36 3.37
CA GLU A 200 1.91 -9.55 4.02
C GLU A 200 0.91 -10.36 3.16
N THR A 201 0.34 -9.75 2.11
CA THR A 201 -0.58 -10.38 1.16
C THR A 201 0.02 -10.52 -0.24
N CYS A 202 1.35 -10.53 -0.36
CA CYS A 202 2.05 -10.52 -1.64
C CYS A 202 1.66 -9.32 -2.54
N GLY A 203 1.31 -8.18 -1.96
CA GLY A 203 0.79 -7.01 -2.67
C GLY A 203 -0.73 -6.93 -2.69
N GLY A 204 -1.30 -6.33 -3.74
CA GLY A 204 -2.75 -6.19 -3.86
C GLY A 204 -3.49 -7.52 -3.92
N CYS A 205 -4.46 -7.70 -3.03
CA CYS A 205 -5.29 -8.91 -2.93
C CYS A 205 -6.79 -8.65 -3.08
N VAL A 206 -7.21 -7.37 -3.07
CA VAL A 206 -8.60 -6.93 -3.34
C VAL A 206 -8.55 -5.87 -4.43
N TYR A 207 -9.26 -6.09 -5.54
CA TYR A 207 -9.28 -5.21 -6.71
C TYR A 207 -10.69 -4.64 -6.89
N ASP A 208 -10.80 -3.31 -6.98
CA ASP A 208 -12.07 -2.57 -7.04
C ASP A 208 -13.08 -3.02 -5.96
N GLY A 209 -12.56 -3.26 -4.76
CA GLY A 209 -13.33 -3.77 -3.62
C GLY A 209 -13.67 -5.26 -3.66
N VAL A 210 -13.33 -5.98 -4.74
CA VAL A 210 -13.61 -7.41 -4.88
C VAL A 210 -12.35 -8.23 -4.59
N PRO A 211 -12.38 -9.20 -3.68
CA PRO A 211 -11.25 -10.09 -3.43
C PRO A 211 -10.79 -10.80 -4.70
N LEU A 212 -9.49 -11.01 -4.86
CA LEU A 212 -8.95 -11.87 -5.91
C LEU A 212 -9.30 -13.34 -5.64
N ASP A 213 -9.22 -14.16 -6.68
CA ASP A 213 -9.55 -15.59 -6.57
C ASP A 213 -8.74 -16.28 -5.48
N GLY A 214 -9.44 -16.98 -4.60
CA GLY A 214 -8.88 -17.64 -3.42
C GLY A 214 -8.61 -16.74 -2.21
N VAL A 215 -8.76 -15.43 -2.34
CA VAL A 215 -8.64 -14.48 -1.22
C VAL A 215 -9.98 -14.36 -0.52
N GLU A 216 -9.94 -14.45 0.80
CA GLU A 216 -11.09 -14.26 1.67
C GLU A 216 -10.94 -12.96 2.47
N VAL A 217 -12.04 -12.22 2.61
CA VAL A 217 -12.10 -10.98 3.37
C VAL A 217 -13.19 -11.07 4.43
N ARG A 218 -12.83 -10.77 5.66
CA ARG A 218 -13.77 -10.58 6.77
C ARG A 218 -13.58 -9.19 7.37
N VAL A 219 -14.62 -8.69 7.99
CA VAL A 219 -14.56 -7.46 8.77
C VAL A 219 -15.00 -7.81 10.19
N ASP A 220 -14.04 -7.75 11.13
CA ASP A 220 -14.28 -8.07 12.54
C ASP A 220 -14.72 -6.81 13.28
N GLY A 221 -15.86 -6.90 13.99
CA GLY A 221 -16.40 -5.85 14.85
C GLY A 221 -17.49 -6.39 15.77
N GLU A 222 -17.78 -5.69 16.86
CA GLU A 222 -18.91 -6.02 17.73
C GLU A 222 -20.21 -5.87 16.94
N GLY A 223 -20.87 -7.00 16.63
CA GLY A 223 -22.14 -7.03 15.89
C GLY A 223 -22.03 -6.76 14.38
N ALA A 224 -20.89 -7.06 13.76
CA ALA A 224 -20.59 -6.75 12.35
C ALA A 224 -21.76 -7.06 11.40
N ARG A 225 -22.54 -6.04 11.08
CA ARG A 225 -23.58 -6.06 10.05
C ARG A 225 -22.98 -5.54 8.73
N PRO A 226 -23.53 -5.94 7.60
CA PRO A 226 -23.13 -5.36 6.33
C PRO A 226 -23.16 -3.81 6.37
N GLY A 227 -22.06 -3.18 6.00
CA GLY A 227 -21.89 -1.73 6.04
C GLY A 227 -21.29 -1.16 7.33
N GLU A 228 -21.24 -1.91 8.44
CA GLU A 228 -20.61 -1.45 9.67
C GLU A 228 -19.08 -1.53 9.56
N PRO A 229 -18.36 -0.50 10.07
CA PRO A 229 -16.90 -0.50 10.11
C PRO A 229 -16.33 -1.50 11.10
N GLY A 230 -15.30 -2.22 10.68
CA GLY A 230 -14.54 -3.10 11.57
C GLY A 230 -13.12 -3.32 11.06
N ARG A 231 -12.34 -4.13 11.77
CA ARG A 231 -11.01 -4.51 11.36
C ARG A 231 -11.06 -5.40 10.13
N ILE A 232 -10.27 -5.10 9.12
CA ILE A 232 -10.11 -5.97 7.96
C ILE A 232 -9.26 -7.18 8.34
N VAL A 233 -9.77 -8.37 8.03
CA VAL A 233 -9.08 -9.65 8.23
C VAL A 233 -9.04 -10.38 6.89
N LEU A 234 -7.86 -10.84 6.50
CA LEU A 234 -7.58 -11.41 5.20
C LEU A 234 -7.17 -12.88 5.32
N GLY A 235 -7.70 -13.73 4.48
CA GLY A 235 -7.38 -15.15 4.37
C GLY A 235 -7.00 -15.56 2.95
N GLY A 236 -6.46 -16.77 2.81
CA GLY A 236 -6.21 -17.36 1.51
C GLY A 236 -4.73 -17.59 1.17
N PRO A 237 -4.45 -18.02 -0.08
CA PRO A 237 -3.13 -18.53 -0.47
C PRO A 237 -2.07 -17.44 -0.68
N THR A 238 -2.42 -16.16 -0.56
CA THR A 238 -1.52 -15.02 -0.79
C THR A 238 -0.84 -14.52 0.48
N LEU A 239 -1.13 -15.15 1.64
CA LEU A 239 -0.61 -14.69 2.92
C LEU A 239 0.88 -15.01 3.09
N LEU A 240 1.54 -14.16 3.90
CA LEU A 240 2.90 -14.40 4.37
C LEU A 240 3.02 -15.71 5.13
N THR A 241 4.21 -16.27 5.18
CA THR A 241 4.52 -17.46 6.00
C THR A 241 4.89 -17.09 7.42
N GLY A 242 5.44 -15.89 7.64
CA GLY A 242 5.84 -15.36 8.93
C GLY A 242 6.60 -14.05 8.82
N TYR A 243 7.04 -13.55 9.97
CA TYR A 243 7.91 -12.38 10.03
C TYR A 243 9.31 -12.78 10.46
N ARG A 244 10.29 -12.18 9.79
CA ARG A 244 11.67 -12.21 10.18
C ARG A 244 11.95 -10.97 11.04
N THR A 245 12.30 -11.19 12.30
CA THR A 245 12.51 -10.14 13.30
C THR A 245 13.93 -10.19 13.87
N PRO A 246 14.44 -9.09 14.47
CA PRO A 246 15.71 -9.09 15.16
C PRO A 246 15.80 -10.16 16.26
N PRO A 247 17.01 -10.67 16.59
CA PRO A 247 17.21 -11.57 17.70
C PRO A 247 16.70 -10.98 19.02
N GLY A 248 15.92 -11.75 19.76
CA GLY A 248 15.32 -11.32 21.04
C GLY A 248 14.01 -10.54 20.94
N ALA A 249 13.57 -10.15 19.76
CA ALA A 249 12.27 -9.47 19.58
C ALA A 249 11.07 -10.41 19.74
N GLY A 250 11.29 -11.67 20.08
CA GLY A 250 10.32 -12.74 20.36
C GLY A 250 9.10 -12.68 19.47
N SER A 251 9.07 -13.47 18.43
CA SER A 251 7.92 -14.20 17.90
C SER A 251 8.12 -14.60 16.43
N ASP A 252 7.64 -15.76 16.11
CA ASP A 252 7.23 -16.32 14.83
C ASP A 252 6.22 -15.45 14.03
N GLY A 253 5.91 -14.23 14.50
CA GLY A 253 4.97 -13.29 13.85
C GLY A 253 3.50 -13.61 14.06
N TRP A 254 3.19 -14.65 14.86
CA TRP A 254 1.81 -14.93 15.29
C TRP A 254 1.40 -13.97 16.41
N ALA A 255 0.23 -13.36 16.29
CA ALA A 255 -0.34 -12.54 17.36
C ALA A 255 -0.61 -13.44 18.57
N ARG A 256 0.07 -13.16 19.68
CA ARG A 256 -0.25 -13.76 20.99
C ARG A 256 -1.42 -12.98 21.56
N ASP A 257 -2.51 -13.71 21.81
CA ASP A 257 -3.70 -13.23 22.51
C ASP A 257 -4.43 -11.97 21.99
N GLY A 258 -5.50 -12.23 21.31
CA GLY A 258 -6.80 -11.53 21.37
C GLY A 258 -6.95 -10.15 20.75
N GLY A 259 -5.93 -9.36 20.40
CA GLY A 259 -6.23 -7.96 20.05
C GLY A 259 -5.40 -7.30 18.95
N GLY A 260 -4.16 -7.71 18.72
CA GLY A 260 -3.21 -7.06 17.83
C GLY A 260 -3.40 -7.38 16.34
N ALA A 261 -2.69 -6.62 15.47
CA ALA A 261 -2.46 -7.00 14.08
C ALA A 261 -1.45 -8.13 13.99
N GLY A 262 -1.60 -9.02 13.01
CA GLY A 262 -0.69 -10.15 12.77
C GLY A 262 -1.41 -11.39 12.29
N LEU A 263 -0.65 -12.46 12.12
CA LEU A 263 -1.20 -13.76 11.79
C LEU A 263 -1.96 -14.36 12.99
N VAL A 264 -3.12 -14.92 12.72
CA VAL A 264 -3.92 -15.69 13.69
C VAL A 264 -4.38 -16.99 13.03
N ARG A 265 -4.76 -17.97 13.83
CA ARG A 265 -5.43 -19.17 13.31
C ARG A 265 -6.88 -19.18 13.78
N ASP A 266 -7.78 -19.58 12.88
CA ASP A 266 -9.16 -19.85 13.28
C ASP A 266 -9.28 -21.21 13.98
N ALA A 267 -10.50 -21.58 14.35
CA ALA A 267 -10.79 -22.84 15.04
C ALA A 267 -10.37 -24.08 14.23
N ASP A 268 -10.34 -23.99 12.90
CA ASP A 268 -9.95 -25.05 11.99
C ASP A 268 -8.43 -25.04 11.71
N GLY A 269 -7.69 -24.14 12.37
CA GLY A 269 -6.24 -23.97 12.19
C GLY A 269 -5.82 -23.20 10.92
N ARG A 270 -6.77 -22.66 10.16
CA ARG A 270 -6.50 -21.88 8.94
C ARG A 270 -5.87 -20.53 9.29
N PRO A 271 -4.82 -20.09 8.56
CA PRO A 271 -4.19 -18.81 8.82
C PRO A 271 -5.05 -17.64 8.32
N TRP A 272 -5.12 -16.58 9.13
CA TRP A 272 -5.73 -15.30 8.82
C TRP A 272 -4.79 -14.18 9.20
N LEU A 273 -4.76 -13.12 8.41
CA LEU A 273 -4.04 -11.88 8.72
C LEU A 273 -5.02 -10.85 9.27
N ARG A 274 -4.92 -10.53 10.55
CA ARG A 274 -5.59 -9.38 11.15
C ARG A 274 -4.78 -8.12 10.83
N THR A 275 -5.34 -7.25 10.02
CA THR A 275 -4.66 -6.01 9.61
C THR A 275 -4.83 -4.89 10.65
N ASN A 276 -4.12 -3.78 10.48
CA ASN A 276 -4.40 -2.52 11.20
C ASN A 276 -5.36 -1.62 10.42
N ASP A 277 -5.99 -2.13 9.37
CA ASP A 277 -6.89 -1.35 8.55
C ASP A 277 -8.34 -1.55 8.97
N LEU A 278 -9.11 -0.47 8.90
CA LEU A 278 -10.55 -0.45 9.06
C LEU A 278 -11.22 -0.51 7.69
N GLY A 279 -12.29 -1.28 7.60
CA GLY A 279 -13.10 -1.37 6.41
C GLY A 279 -14.53 -1.76 6.71
N ALA A 280 -15.35 -1.78 5.67
CA ALA A 280 -16.71 -2.27 5.70
C ALA A 280 -17.00 -3.06 4.43
N LEU A 281 -17.82 -4.11 4.53
CA LEU A 281 -18.34 -4.82 3.37
C LEU A 281 -19.71 -4.24 3.01
N ASP A 282 -19.91 -3.85 1.76
CA ASP A 282 -21.22 -3.43 1.27
C ASP A 282 -22.19 -4.63 1.13
N GLY A 283 -23.45 -4.34 0.79
CA GLY A 283 -24.48 -5.37 0.60
C GLY A 283 -24.21 -6.35 -0.56
N ARG A 284 -23.15 -6.11 -1.36
CA ARG A 284 -22.66 -6.99 -2.43
C ARG A 284 -21.35 -7.70 -2.05
N GLY A 285 -20.90 -7.57 -0.80
CA GLY A 285 -19.62 -8.14 -0.32
C GLY A 285 -18.38 -7.41 -0.82
N ARG A 286 -18.48 -6.19 -1.34
CA ARG A 286 -17.31 -5.41 -1.75
C ARG A 286 -16.70 -4.71 -0.55
N LEU A 287 -15.40 -4.82 -0.42
CA LEU A 287 -14.62 -4.14 0.61
C LEU A 287 -14.46 -2.66 0.28
N ARG A 288 -14.83 -1.81 1.22
CA ARG A 288 -14.45 -0.41 1.26
C ARG A 288 -13.46 -0.20 2.41
N VAL A 289 -12.24 0.16 2.09
CA VAL A 289 -11.22 0.53 3.07
C VAL A 289 -11.51 1.94 3.58
N LEU A 290 -11.55 2.11 4.89
CA LEU A 290 -11.95 3.36 5.54
C LEU A 290 -10.75 4.13 6.12
N GLY A 291 -9.66 3.44 6.46
CA GLY A 291 -8.47 4.03 7.05
C GLY A 291 -7.73 3.04 7.94
N ARG A 292 -6.86 3.57 8.80
CA ARG A 292 -6.06 2.75 9.71
C ARG A 292 -6.53 2.90 11.16
N MET A 293 -6.47 1.83 11.92
CA MET A 293 -6.83 1.80 13.35
C MET A 293 -5.88 2.64 14.21
N ASP A 294 -4.58 2.64 13.85
CA ASP A 294 -3.54 3.41 14.54
C ASP A 294 -3.53 4.90 14.18
N GLU A 295 -4.34 5.31 13.21
CA GLU A 295 -4.54 6.69 12.81
C GLU A 295 -5.84 7.29 13.36
N VAL A 296 -6.71 6.49 13.99
CA VAL A 296 -7.99 6.95 14.56
C VAL A 296 -7.76 8.09 15.53
N VAL A 297 -8.44 9.22 15.29
CA VAL A 297 -8.40 10.41 16.13
C VAL A 297 -9.42 10.28 17.26
N ASN A 298 -8.95 10.38 18.49
CA ASN A 298 -9.83 10.40 19.67
C ASN A 298 -10.10 11.86 20.06
N THR A 299 -11.26 12.37 19.68
CA THR A 299 -11.66 13.75 19.93
C THR A 299 -12.88 13.83 20.81
N GLY A 300 -12.73 14.32 22.03
CA GLY A 300 -13.83 14.46 22.99
C GLY A 300 -14.56 13.13 23.29
N GLY A 301 -13.85 12.03 23.38
CA GLY A 301 -14.40 10.68 23.60
C GLY A 301 -14.96 10.00 22.34
N HIS A 302 -14.96 10.68 21.19
CA HIS A 302 -15.40 10.13 19.92
C HIS A 302 -14.21 9.64 19.08
N LYS A 303 -14.38 8.52 18.37
CA LYS A 303 -13.40 7.96 17.43
C LYS A 303 -13.72 8.44 16.01
N VAL A 304 -12.80 9.18 15.42
CA VAL A 304 -12.90 9.64 14.02
C VAL A 304 -11.86 8.92 13.18
N VAL A 305 -12.29 8.33 12.09
CA VAL A 305 -11.40 7.70 11.10
C VAL A 305 -10.96 8.77 10.08
N PRO A 306 -9.68 9.21 10.08
CA PRO A 306 -9.23 10.32 9.23
C PRO A 306 -9.49 10.10 7.75
N GLY A 307 -9.33 8.85 7.27
CA GLY A 307 -9.56 8.50 5.87
C GLY A 307 -10.99 8.76 5.40
N GLN A 308 -12.00 8.61 6.26
CA GLN A 308 -13.40 8.93 5.92
C GLN A 308 -13.59 10.44 5.71
N VAL A 309 -13.02 11.24 6.63
CA VAL A 309 -13.09 12.70 6.52
C VAL A 309 -12.33 13.16 5.28
N ASN A 310 -11.13 12.59 5.05
CA ASN A 310 -10.30 12.92 3.90
C ASN A 310 -11.00 12.63 2.57
N ALA A 311 -11.68 11.48 2.45
CA ALA A 311 -12.43 11.14 1.24
C ALA A 311 -13.54 12.13 0.92
N ILE A 312 -14.16 12.73 1.94
CA ILE A 312 -15.19 13.78 1.80
C ILE A 312 -14.55 15.10 1.36
N LEU A 313 -13.43 15.49 1.97
CA LEU A 313 -12.72 16.73 1.62
C LEU A 313 -12.16 16.68 0.21
N ALA A 314 -11.56 15.56 -0.18
CA ALA A 314 -10.96 15.35 -1.50
C ALA A 314 -12.00 15.36 -2.65
N ALA A 315 -13.29 15.22 -2.33
CA ALA A 315 -14.38 15.33 -3.33
C ALA A 315 -14.77 16.78 -3.66
N ARG A 316 -14.16 17.77 -2.99
CA ARG A 316 -14.41 19.19 -3.27
C ARG A 316 -13.53 19.70 -4.40
N PRO A 317 -14.09 20.45 -5.37
CA PRO A 317 -13.32 21.02 -6.48
C PRO A 317 -12.18 21.97 -6.03
N GLU A 318 -12.35 22.64 -4.87
CA GLU A 318 -11.38 23.58 -4.34
C GLU A 318 -10.19 22.89 -3.65
N VAL A 319 -10.21 21.58 -3.51
CA VAL A 319 -9.17 20.76 -2.85
C VAL A 319 -8.42 19.98 -3.90
N ALA A 320 -7.15 20.32 -4.15
CA ALA A 320 -6.27 19.57 -5.04
C ALA A 320 -5.75 18.29 -4.35
N GLU A 321 -5.29 18.44 -3.10
CA GLU A 321 -4.84 17.33 -2.26
C GLU A 321 -5.24 17.59 -0.80
N SER A 322 -5.51 16.53 -0.06
CA SER A 322 -5.78 16.65 1.36
C SER A 322 -5.29 15.43 2.14
N VAL A 323 -4.95 15.68 3.41
CA VAL A 323 -4.69 14.64 4.41
C VAL A 323 -5.31 15.09 5.73
N VAL A 324 -6.03 14.20 6.38
CA VAL A 324 -6.59 14.46 7.71
C VAL A 324 -5.76 13.74 8.76
N VAL A 325 -5.38 14.46 9.81
CA VAL A 325 -4.59 13.92 10.94
C VAL A 325 -5.18 14.33 12.27
N GLY A 326 -4.83 13.59 13.32
CA GLY A 326 -5.06 14.02 14.70
C GLY A 326 -3.89 14.87 15.19
N ARG A 327 -4.16 16.06 15.73
CA ARG A 327 -3.18 16.89 16.44
C ARG A 327 -3.56 16.99 17.92
N PRO A 328 -2.59 17.12 18.84
CA PRO A 328 -2.89 17.32 20.25
C PRO A 328 -3.82 18.52 20.48
N ASP A 329 -4.75 18.37 21.40
CA ASP A 329 -5.71 19.41 21.77
C ASP A 329 -5.97 19.36 23.28
N PRO A 330 -5.83 20.48 24.02
CA PRO A 330 -5.96 20.50 25.48
C PRO A 330 -7.37 20.23 25.96
N GLU A 331 -8.40 20.54 25.17
CA GLU A 331 -9.81 20.33 25.53
C GLU A 331 -10.33 18.95 25.11
N TRP A 332 -9.93 18.51 23.88
CA TRP A 332 -10.50 17.32 23.23
C TRP A 332 -9.55 16.12 23.22
N GLY A 333 -8.35 16.25 23.82
CA GLY A 333 -7.29 15.25 23.72
C GLY A 333 -6.60 15.29 22.36
N GLN A 334 -7.38 15.14 21.29
CA GLN A 334 -6.95 15.37 19.91
C GLN A 334 -8.02 16.16 19.16
N ARG A 335 -7.59 17.00 18.22
CA ARG A 335 -8.46 17.64 17.24
C ARG A 335 -8.26 17.03 15.86
N VAL A 336 -9.35 16.97 15.10
CA VAL A 336 -9.31 16.61 13.69
C VAL A 336 -8.76 17.81 12.91
N SER A 337 -7.60 17.64 12.27
CA SER A 337 -6.92 18.68 11.49
C SER A 337 -6.90 18.31 10.03
N ALA A 338 -7.40 19.18 9.16
CA ALA A 338 -7.34 19.04 7.72
C ALA A 338 -6.12 19.78 7.17
N VAL A 339 -5.19 19.04 6.56
CA VAL A 339 -4.08 19.64 5.80
C VAL A 339 -4.47 19.60 4.32
N VAL A 340 -4.52 20.76 3.69
CA VAL A 340 -5.09 20.93 2.35
C VAL A 340 -4.14 21.70 1.44
N VAL A 341 -3.96 21.18 0.23
CA VAL A 341 -3.40 21.90 -0.91
C VAL A 341 -4.59 22.41 -1.72
N PRO A 342 -4.83 23.73 -1.80
CA PRO A 342 -5.93 24.28 -2.57
C PRO A 342 -5.72 24.08 -4.08
N ALA A 343 -6.81 23.88 -4.82
CA ALA A 343 -6.77 23.82 -6.28
C ALA A 343 -6.42 25.18 -6.89
N ASP A 344 -6.92 26.26 -6.27
CA ASP A 344 -6.56 27.63 -6.57
C ASP A 344 -5.96 28.30 -5.31
N PRO A 345 -4.64 28.56 -5.29
CA PRO A 345 -4.00 29.25 -4.18
C PRO A 345 -4.54 30.66 -3.90
N GLY A 346 -5.12 31.32 -4.92
CA GLY A 346 -5.73 32.64 -4.80
C GLY A 346 -7.14 32.61 -4.17
N ASN A 347 -7.79 31.45 -4.15
CA ASN A 347 -9.11 31.26 -3.56
C ASN A 347 -9.20 29.94 -2.78
N PRO A 348 -8.45 29.80 -1.67
CA PRO A 348 -8.44 28.58 -0.89
C PRO A 348 -9.77 28.35 -0.16
N PRO A 349 -10.17 27.10 0.11
CA PRO A 349 -11.35 26.82 0.92
C PRO A 349 -11.16 27.32 2.35
N THR A 350 -12.25 27.74 2.99
CA THR A 350 -12.24 28.14 4.40
C THR A 350 -12.49 26.94 5.32
N LEU A 351 -12.08 27.06 6.58
CA LEU A 351 -12.37 26.04 7.59
C LEU A 351 -13.89 25.80 7.71
N GLU A 352 -14.69 26.86 7.71
CA GLU A 352 -16.14 26.75 7.89
C GLU A 352 -16.81 26.04 6.71
N ASP A 353 -16.38 26.30 5.47
CA ASP A 353 -16.86 25.61 4.29
C ASP A 353 -16.57 24.09 4.36
N LEU A 354 -15.33 23.73 4.75
CA LEU A 354 -14.94 22.33 4.91
C LEU A 354 -15.70 21.65 6.05
N ARG A 355 -15.93 22.35 7.15
CA ARG A 355 -16.73 21.86 8.29
C ARG A 355 -18.18 21.65 7.89
N GLY A 356 -18.79 22.60 7.21
CA GLY A 356 -20.16 22.48 6.68
C GLY A 356 -20.31 21.24 5.80
N TRP A 357 -19.40 21.09 4.85
CA TRP A 357 -19.40 19.96 3.92
C TRP A 357 -19.25 18.60 4.60
N VAL A 358 -18.43 18.49 5.64
CA VAL A 358 -18.26 17.25 6.42
C VAL A 358 -19.51 16.97 7.25
N ARG A 359 -20.10 18.00 7.92
CA ARG A 359 -21.29 17.84 8.77
C ARG A 359 -22.54 17.36 8.04
N GLU A 360 -22.63 17.62 6.73
CA GLU A 360 -23.72 17.08 5.91
C GLU A 360 -23.62 15.57 5.70
N ARG A 361 -22.44 14.97 5.92
CA ARG A 361 -22.13 13.58 5.54
C ARG A 361 -21.66 12.70 6.69
N LEU A 362 -21.12 13.30 7.73
CA LEU A 362 -20.61 12.64 8.93
C LEU A 362 -21.12 13.36 10.19
N PRO A 363 -21.08 12.69 11.35
CA PRO A 363 -21.39 13.34 12.62
C PRO A 363 -20.52 14.57 12.86
N SER A 364 -21.08 15.58 13.53
CA SER A 364 -20.45 16.90 13.71
C SER A 364 -19.07 16.86 14.41
N TYR A 365 -18.83 15.85 15.25
CA TYR A 365 -17.54 15.66 15.91
C TYR A 365 -16.42 15.24 14.94
N ALA A 366 -16.76 14.71 13.76
CA ALA A 366 -15.79 14.34 12.72
C ALA A 366 -15.34 15.55 11.86
N ALA A 367 -16.05 16.69 11.94
CA ALA A 367 -15.70 17.86 11.17
C ALA A 367 -14.35 18.46 11.65
N PRO A 368 -13.47 18.86 10.73
CA PRO A 368 -12.18 19.45 11.08
C PRO A 368 -12.33 20.65 12.01
N ARG A 369 -11.45 20.75 13.00
CA ARG A 369 -11.35 21.92 13.92
C ARG A 369 -10.21 22.83 13.53
N GLU A 370 -9.35 22.38 12.63
CA GLU A 370 -8.18 23.10 12.15
C GLU A 370 -8.03 22.88 10.64
N LEU A 371 -7.66 23.94 9.94
CA LEU A 371 -7.28 23.92 8.53
C LEU A 371 -5.83 24.41 8.41
N ASP A 372 -4.98 23.59 7.82
CA ASP A 372 -3.57 23.87 7.53
C ASP A 372 -3.42 23.90 6.01
N LEU A 373 -3.29 25.10 5.44
CA LEU A 373 -3.13 25.30 4.00
C LEU A 373 -1.65 25.17 3.63
N ARG A 374 -1.35 24.33 2.64
CA ARG A 374 0.01 24.11 2.15
C ARG A 374 0.08 24.21 0.63
N THR A 375 1.27 24.49 0.13
CA THR A 375 1.56 24.47 -1.32
C THR A 375 1.82 23.06 -1.84
N ALA A 376 2.26 22.14 -0.98
CA ALA A 376 2.45 20.73 -1.29
C ALA A 376 2.41 19.90 -0.01
N LEU A 377 2.00 18.63 -0.10
CA LEU A 377 2.09 17.69 1.00
C LEU A 377 3.52 17.12 1.13
N PRO A 378 4.09 17.03 2.35
CA PRO A 378 5.34 16.30 2.57
C PRO A 378 5.13 14.81 2.27
N MET A 379 6.05 14.24 1.48
CA MET A 379 5.96 12.87 1.00
C MET A 379 7.16 12.04 1.44
N LEU A 380 6.91 10.79 1.79
CA LEU A 380 7.95 9.77 1.97
C LEU A 380 8.52 9.31 0.61
N ALA A 381 9.70 8.72 0.63
CA ALA A 381 10.31 8.11 -0.57
C ALA A 381 9.42 7.03 -1.23
N SER A 382 8.50 6.44 -0.48
CA SER A 382 7.50 5.49 -0.99
C SER A 382 6.35 6.13 -1.78
N GLY A 383 6.30 7.46 -1.88
CA GLY A 383 5.20 8.21 -2.51
C GLY A 383 3.95 8.33 -1.66
N LYS A 384 4.02 8.03 -0.36
CA LYS A 384 2.94 8.24 0.62
C LYS A 384 3.15 9.54 1.38
N PRO A 385 2.06 10.22 1.84
CA PRO A 385 2.18 11.36 2.73
C PRO A 385 2.96 11.04 4.01
N ASP A 386 3.82 11.96 4.44
CA ASP A 386 4.54 11.85 5.72
C ASP A 386 3.63 12.33 6.86
N LEU A 387 2.89 11.40 7.45
CA LEU A 387 1.96 11.70 8.54
C LEU A 387 2.67 12.23 9.80
N VAL A 388 3.95 11.90 10.01
CA VAL A 388 4.71 12.42 11.16
C VAL A 388 4.97 13.91 10.98
N ALA A 389 5.39 14.31 9.79
CA ALA A 389 5.57 15.72 9.45
C ALA A 389 4.24 16.49 9.47
N LEU A 390 3.15 15.87 8.98
CA LEU A 390 1.82 16.50 8.90
C LEU A 390 1.13 16.68 10.26
N ARG A 391 1.49 15.88 11.26
CA ARG A 391 0.99 16.06 12.65
C ARG A 391 1.57 17.30 13.34
N ARG A 392 2.66 17.85 12.82
CA ARG A 392 3.20 19.14 13.28
C ARG A 392 2.50 20.26 12.50
N PRO A 393 2.06 21.36 13.17
CA PRO A 393 1.59 22.53 12.46
C PRO A 393 2.67 23.02 11.47
N ALA A 394 2.26 23.74 10.42
CA ALA A 394 3.23 24.53 9.66
C ALA A 394 3.78 25.64 10.58
N ASP A 395 5.08 25.86 10.51
CA ASP A 395 5.75 26.96 11.23
C ASP A 395 5.27 28.31 10.69
#